data_b78368e73f2b3ce56a7bfa6350b4700d
#
_entry.id   b78368e73f2b3ce56a7bfa6350b4700d
#
_cell.length_a   1.000
_cell.length_b   1.000
_cell.length_c   1.000
_cell.angle_alpha   90.00
_cell.angle_beta   90.00
_cell.angle_gamma   90.00
#
_symmetry.space_group_name_H-M   'P 1'
#
loop_
_entity.id
_entity.type
_entity.pdbx_description
1 polymer ?
#
loop_
_entity_poly.entity_id
_entity_poly.type
_entity_poly.pdbx_seq_one_letter_code
_entity_poly.pdbx_strand_id
1 'polypeptide(L)'
;MAAKDVKFSGDARERMLRGVETLANSVKVTLGPKGRNVVIEKSFGAPRITKDGVTVAKEIELDDKFENMGAQMVREVAQKTNDQAGDGTTTATVLAHAIVKEGAKAVAAGMNPMDIKRGIDLAAKAVVEDIKGRAKKVGSSSEVAQVGTISSNGDASVGKMIADAMQKVGNEGVITVEEAKSLGTEVEIVEGMQFDRGYISPYFITNAEKMLAELEDAYVLLHEKKLSQLQAMLPLLEAVVQSGKPLLIIAEDIEGEALATLVVNKLRGGLKVAAVKAPGFGDRRKAMLEDIAVLTGGQLIAEDLGIKLESVTPAMLGRAKKVVIEKEKTTIVDGAGKKKDIEGRVNQIKAQIEETTSDYDREKLQERLAKLAGGVAVIRVGGATEVEVKEKKDRVEDALNATRAAVEEGIVAGGGVALLRAKKAIGKLRSDNPDVQAGINIVLKALEAPIRQIAENSGFEGSIVVNKILENKSETYGFDAQTEDYVDMFGKGIVDPAKVVRAALQDAASVAGLLVTTEAMVAELPKEKPAMPAMPGGGMGGMDY
;
A
#
# COMPACT_ATOMS: atom_id res chain seq x y z
N MET A 1 13.51 31.78 11.75
CA MET A 1 12.28 30.97 11.71
C MET A 1 11.20 31.81 11.06
N ALA A 2 10.37 31.26 10.16
CA ALA A 2 9.23 31.98 9.60
C ALA A 2 8.19 32.23 10.70
N ALA A 3 7.52 33.38 10.66
CA ALA A 3 6.40 33.68 11.56
C ALA A 3 5.28 32.67 11.37
N LYS A 4 4.54 32.38 12.44
CA LYS A 4 3.44 31.40 12.46
C LYS A 4 2.09 32.09 12.57
N ASP A 5 1.09 31.59 11.86
CA ASP A 5 -0.32 31.85 12.08
C ASP A 5 -0.89 30.75 12.97
N VAL A 6 -1.64 31.13 13.98
CA VAL A 6 -2.21 30.18 14.97
C VAL A 6 -3.70 30.37 15.05
N LYS A 7 -4.45 29.28 14.90
CA LYS A 7 -5.90 29.24 15.07
C LYS A 7 -6.25 28.38 16.29
N PHE A 8 -7.30 28.76 16.98
CA PHE A 8 -7.73 28.10 18.22
C PHE A 8 -9.22 27.76 18.18
N SER A 9 -9.61 26.82 19.03
CA SER A 9 -10.98 26.48 19.37
C SER A 9 -11.90 26.30 18.15
N GLY A 10 -13.00 27.03 18.05
CA GLY A 10 -14.02 26.91 17.01
C GLY A 10 -13.48 27.18 15.61
N ASP A 11 -12.64 28.21 15.39
CA ASP A 11 -12.08 28.55 14.07
C ASP A 11 -11.14 27.46 13.58
N ALA A 12 -10.28 26.91 14.46
CA ALA A 12 -9.41 25.80 14.12
C ALA A 12 -10.21 24.56 13.71
N ARG A 13 -11.21 24.17 14.52
CA ARG A 13 -12.06 23.01 14.24
C ARG A 13 -12.88 23.15 12.96
N GLU A 14 -13.46 24.32 12.70
CA GLU A 14 -14.25 24.55 11.50
C GLU A 14 -13.42 24.42 10.22
N ARG A 15 -12.22 25.03 10.18
CA ARG A 15 -11.32 24.93 9.02
C ARG A 15 -10.85 23.49 8.82
N MET A 16 -10.44 22.83 9.89
CA MET A 16 -10.06 21.43 9.84
C MET A 16 -11.17 20.55 9.27
N LEU A 17 -12.42 20.74 9.74
CA LEU A 17 -13.58 19.99 9.24
C LEU A 17 -13.84 20.24 7.76
N ARG A 18 -13.75 21.48 7.27
CA ARG A 18 -13.89 21.76 5.83
C ARG A 18 -12.88 21.00 5.00
N GLY A 19 -11.61 20.94 5.44
CA GLY A 19 -10.59 20.15 4.78
C GLY A 19 -10.90 18.65 4.76
N VAL A 20 -11.32 18.10 5.91
CA VAL A 20 -11.76 16.71 6.04
C VAL A 20 -12.94 16.41 5.11
N GLU A 21 -13.97 17.28 5.08
CA GLU A 21 -15.15 17.10 4.23
C GLU A 21 -14.82 17.19 2.74
N THR A 22 -13.95 18.12 2.35
CA THR A 22 -13.54 18.28 0.94
C THR A 22 -12.85 17.03 0.44
N LEU A 23 -11.87 16.50 1.16
CA LEU A 23 -11.19 15.27 0.78
C LEU A 23 -12.14 14.07 0.79
N ALA A 24 -12.89 13.88 1.88
CA ALA A 24 -13.80 12.75 2.00
C ALA A 24 -14.90 12.75 0.92
N ASN A 25 -15.44 13.90 0.56
CA ASN A 25 -16.43 14.03 -0.51
C ASN A 25 -15.84 13.68 -1.90
N SER A 26 -14.56 14.00 -2.13
CA SER A 26 -13.86 13.65 -3.37
C SER A 26 -13.60 12.15 -3.49
N VAL A 27 -13.32 11.48 -2.37
CA VAL A 27 -12.99 10.04 -2.33
C VAL A 27 -14.26 9.16 -2.29
N LYS A 28 -15.27 9.48 -1.48
CA LYS A 28 -16.44 8.62 -1.21
C LYS A 28 -17.29 8.29 -2.44
N VAL A 29 -17.22 9.12 -3.50
CA VAL A 29 -17.95 8.88 -4.75
C VAL A 29 -17.50 7.63 -5.50
N THR A 30 -16.32 7.12 -5.17
CA THR A 30 -15.74 5.91 -5.77
C THR A 30 -16.21 4.61 -5.10
N LEU A 31 -16.86 4.68 -3.92
CA LEU A 31 -17.18 3.52 -3.09
C LEU A 31 -18.30 2.66 -3.69
N GLY A 32 -18.05 1.36 -3.70
CA GLY A 32 -19.03 0.33 -4.07
C GLY A 32 -19.14 0.08 -5.59
N PRO A 33 -19.98 -0.90 -6.01
CA PRO A 33 -20.05 -1.36 -7.38
C PRO A 33 -20.55 -0.27 -8.36
N LYS A 34 -21.38 0.66 -7.89
CA LYS A 34 -21.86 1.82 -8.65
C LYS A 34 -21.08 3.10 -8.34
N GLY A 35 -19.94 2.99 -7.67
CA GLY A 35 -18.99 4.08 -7.49
C GLY A 35 -18.48 4.62 -8.83
N ARG A 36 -18.19 5.91 -8.89
CA ARG A 36 -17.80 6.63 -10.11
C ARG A 36 -16.33 7.01 -10.11
N ASN A 37 -15.79 7.22 -11.29
CA ASN A 37 -14.42 7.66 -11.47
C ASN A 37 -14.25 9.13 -11.04
N VAL A 38 -13.05 9.44 -10.57
CA VAL A 38 -12.56 10.80 -10.36
C VAL A 38 -11.53 11.11 -11.45
N VAL A 39 -11.61 12.30 -12.01
CA VAL A 39 -10.66 12.81 -13.01
C VAL A 39 -9.69 13.75 -12.31
N ILE A 40 -8.40 13.51 -12.47
CA ILE A 40 -7.32 14.22 -11.82
C ILE A 40 -6.47 14.91 -12.89
N GLU A 41 -6.28 16.21 -12.78
CA GLU A 41 -5.36 16.96 -13.63
C GLU A 41 -3.90 16.52 -13.35
N LYS A 42 -3.10 16.45 -14.42
CA LYS A 42 -1.66 16.22 -14.32
C LYS A 42 -0.90 17.41 -14.92
N SER A 43 0.20 17.78 -14.30
CA SER A 43 1.05 18.88 -14.78
C SER A 43 1.58 18.62 -16.20
N PHE A 44 1.71 17.36 -16.60
CA PHE A 44 2.13 16.93 -17.93
C PHE A 44 1.36 15.67 -18.33
N GLY A 45 0.93 15.59 -19.60
CA GLY A 45 0.22 14.44 -20.16
C GLY A 45 -1.29 14.54 -20.03
N ALA A 46 -1.98 13.42 -20.27
CA ALA A 46 -3.44 13.33 -20.16
C ALA A 46 -3.88 13.29 -18.68
N PRO A 47 -5.09 13.80 -18.36
CA PRO A 47 -5.68 13.62 -17.05
C PRO A 47 -5.74 12.15 -16.64
N ARG A 48 -5.50 11.86 -15.36
CA ARG A 48 -5.66 10.51 -14.80
C ARG A 48 -7.12 10.27 -14.41
N ILE A 49 -7.64 9.11 -14.78
CA ILE A 49 -8.96 8.66 -14.36
C ILE A 49 -8.76 7.48 -13.41
N THR A 50 -9.38 7.52 -12.24
CA THR A 50 -9.21 6.47 -11.22
C THR A 50 -10.44 6.34 -10.33
N LYS A 51 -10.61 5.13 -9.74
CA LYS A 51 -11.52 4.85 -8.62
C LYS A 51 -10.76 4.59 -7.32
N ASP A 52 -9.44 4.48 -7.37
CA ASP A 52 -8.63 4.22 -6.19
C ASP A 52 -8.65 5.41 -5.22
N GLY A 53 -9.13 5.14 -4.00
CA GLY A 53 -9.33 6.17 -2.97
C GLY A 53 -8.03 6.81 -2.50
N VAL A 54 -6.93 6.05 -2.37
CA VAL A 54 -5.65 6.62 -1.93
C VAL A 54 -5.04 7.51 -3.00
N THR A 55 -5.17 7.15 -4.28
CA THR A 55 -4.73 7.99 -5.40
C THR A 55 -5.48 9.31 -5.41
N VAL A 56 -6.82 9.29 -5.27
CA VAL A 56 -7.62 10.52 -5.18
C VAL A 56 -7.20 11.35 -3.96
N ALA A 57 -7.05 10.73 -2.79
CA ALA A 57 -6.69 11.43 -1.56
C ALA A 57 -5.32 12.12 -1.64
N LYS A 58 -4.34 11.53 -2.33
CA LYS A 58 -2.99 12.09 -2.52
C LYS A 58 -2.97 13.38 -3.35
N GLU A 59 -3.90 13.54 -4.26
CA GLU A 59 -3.97 14.69 -5.17
C GLU A 59 -4.77 15.87 -4.59
N ILE A 60 -5.43 15.69 -3.46
CA ILE A 60 -6.18 16.78 -2.82
C ILE A 60 -5.23 17.67 -2.03
N GLU A 61 -5.03 18.88 -2.53
CA GLU A 61 -4.29 19.96 -1.87
C GLU A 61 -5.14 21.23 -1.89
N LEU A 62 -5.27 21.90 -0.74
CA LEU A 62 -6.15 23.04 -0.55
C LEU A 62 -5.34 24.31 -0.31
N ASP A 63 -5.81 25.44 -0.83
CA ASP A 63 -5.13 26.75 -0.72
C ASP A 63 -5.06 27.24 0.74
N ASP A 64 -6.14 27.05 1.51
CA ASP A 64 -6.12 27.37 2.95
C ASP A 64 -5.29 26.33 3.69
N LYS A 65 -4.21 26.77 4.33
CA LYS A 65 -3.27 25.89 5.03
C LYS A 65 -3.91 25.08 6.17
N PHE A 66 -4.91 25.66 6.85
CA PHE A 66 -5.59 24.99 7.95
C PHE A 66 -6.59 23.95 7.45
N GLU A 67 -7.31 24.26 6.38
CA GLU A 67 -8.16 23.28 5.70
C GLU A 67 -7.30 22.16 5.13
N ASN A 68 -6.16 22.51 4.50
CA ASN A 68 -5.23 21.53 3.96
C ASN A 68 -4.67 20.59 5.03
N MET A 69 -4.37 21.08 6.26
CA MET A 69 -3.97 20.19 7.35
C MET A 69 -5.06 19.16 7.69
N GLY A 70 -6.34 19.56 7.70
CA GLY A 70 -7.47 18.63 7.88
C GLY A 70 -7.53 17.57 6.78
N ALA A 71 -7.40 17.99 5.52
CA ALA A 71 -7.33 17.08 4.38
C ALA A 71 -6.12 16.11 4.48
N GLN A 72 -4.93 16.63 4.81
CA GLN A 72 -3.73 15.81 4.96
C GLN A 72 -3.85 14.75 6.05
N MET A 73 -4.53 15.03 7.17
CA MET A 73 -4.75 14.03 8.22
C MET A 73 -5.63 12.86 7.73
N VAL A 74 -6.66 13.14 6.93
CA VAL A 74 -7.49 12.07 6.34
C VAL A 74 -6.76 11.36 5.20
N ARG A 75 -5.90 12.05 4.44
CA ARG A 75 -5.00 11.43 3.49
C ARG A 75 -4.08 10.41 4.17
N GLU A 76 -3.57 10.72 5.37
CA GLU A 76 -2.75 9.80 6.16
C GLU A 76 -3.54 8.53 6.53
N VAL A 77 -4.85 8.62 6.83
CA VAL A 77 -5.71 7.44 7.04
C VAL A 77 -5.71 6.55 5.82
N ALA A 78 -6.00 7.11 4.63
CA ALA A 78 -6.06 6.35 3.39
C ALA A 78 -4.69 5.71 3.06
N GLN A 79 -3.59 6.46 3.24
CA GLN A 79 -2.25 5.96 3.00
C GLN A 79 -1.89 4.80 3.94
N LYS A 80 -2.16 4.94 5.25
CA LYS A 80 -1.84 3.91 6.23
C LYS A 80 -2.63 2.63 6.02
N THR A 81 -3.91 2.74 5.68
CA THR A 81 -4.75 1.59 5.33
C THR A 81 -4.21 0.88 4.08
N ASN A 82 -3.78 1.65 3.07
CA ASN A 82 -3.12 1.11 1.89
C ASN A 82 -1.84 0.36 2.24
N ASP A 83 -0.97 0.94 3.08
CA ASP A 83 0.30 0.31 3.49
C ASP A 83 0.09 -0.99 4.27
N GLN A 84 -0.99 -1.10 5.06
CA GLN A 84 -1.29 -2.27 5.89
C GLN A 84 -2.04 -3.39 5.16
N ALA A 85 -2.99 -3.02 4.30
CA ALA A 85 -3.94 -3.96 3.71
C ALA A 85 -3.99 -3.90 2.17
N GLY A 86 -3.47 -2.84 1.56
CA GLY A 86 -3.43 -2.63 0.11
C GLY A 86 -4.79 -2.38 -0.54
N ASP A 87 -5.86 -2.26 0.28
CA ASP A 87 -7.24 -1.99 -0.14
C ASP A 87 -8.01 -1.33 1.02
N GLY A 88 -9.27 -0.92 0.79
CA GLY A 88 -10.15 -0.34 1.82
C GLY A 88 -9.92 1.13 2.12
N THR A 89 -9.14 1.84 1.32
CA THR A 89 -8.76 3.24 1.51
C THR A 89 -9.97 4.18 1.51
N THR A 90 -10.93 3.93 0.62
CA THR A 90 -12.19 4.69 0.56
C THR A 90 -13.06 4.44 1.80
N THR A 91 -13.18 3.19 2.24
CA THR A 91 -13.92 2.83 3.47
C THR A 91 -13.31 3.51 4.70
N ALA A 92 -11.98 3.50 4.83
CA ALA A 92 -11.26 4.17 5.91
C ALA A 92 -11.52 5.69 5.92
N THR A 93 -11.48 6.33 4.76
CA THR A 93 -11.79 7.75 4.59
C THR A 93 -13.22 8.09 5.01
N VAL A 94 -14.20 7.27 4.61
CA VAL A 94 -15.62 7.45 4.97
C VAL A 94 -15.83 7.30 6.49
N LEU A 95 -15.18 6.30 7.10
CA LEU A 95 -15.23 6.07 8.55
C LEU A 95 -14.59 7.24 9.31
N ALA A 96 -13.41 7.68 8.91
CA ALA A 96 -12.71 8.81 9.53
C ALA A 96 -13.56 10.08 9.48
N HIS A 97 -14.11 10.40 8.31
CA HIS A 97 -15.01 11.54 8.14
C HIS A 97 -16.22 11.45 9.07
N ALA A 98 -16.87 10.28 9.14
CA ALA A 98 -18.05 10.09 10.00
C ALA A 98 -17.71 10.27 11.49
N ILE A 99 -16.59 9.72 11.97
CA ILE A 99 -16.15 9.85 13.36
C ILE A 99 -15.79 11.31 13.68
N VAL A 100 -15.01 11.99 12.82
CA VAL A 100 -14.61 13.38 13.02
C VAL A 100 -15.83 14.29 13.04
N LYS A 101 -16.76 14.12 12.11
CA LYS A 101 -17.99 14.94 12.00
C LYS A 101 -18.88 14.82 13.24
N GLU A 102 -19.11 13.62 13.75
CA GLU A 102 -19.91 13.41 14.96
C GLU A 102 -19.13 13.80 16.21
N GLY A 103 -17.82 13.55 16.28
CA GLY A 103 -16.95 13.96 17.37
C GLY A 103 -16.90 15.48 17.53
N ALA A 104 -16.76 16.23 16.44
CA ALA A 104 -16.77 17.69 16.46
C ALA A 104 -18.08 18.27 17.00
N LYS A 105 -19.23 17.64 16.71
CA LYS A 105 -20.54 18.06 17.29
C LYS A 105 -20.55 17.87 18.80
N ALA A 106 -20.03 16.75 19.30
CA ALA A 106 -19.96 16.47 20.73
C ALA A 106 -19.05 17.46 21.47
N VAL A 107 -17.87 17.78 20.89
CA VAL A 107 -16.95 18.78 21.43
C VAL A 107 -17.57 20.18 21.41
N ALA A 108 -18.27 20.55 20.33
CA ALA A 108 -18.99 21.83 20.26
C ALA A 108 -20.14 21.93 21.29
N ALA A 109 -20.72 20.79 21.70
CA ALA A 109 -21.68 20.70 22.77
C ALA A 109 -21.06 20.76 24.20
N GLY A 110 -19.73 20.92 24.31
CA GLY A 110 -19.01 21.07 25.57
C GLY A 110 -18.53 19.77 26.22
N MET A 111 -18.61 18.64 25.53
CA MET A 111 -18.08 17.36 26.03
C MET A 111 -16.55 17.35 26.02
N ASN A 112 -15.95 16.61 26.95
CA ASN A 112 -14.49 16.48 27.07
C ASN A 112 -13.90 15.68 25.89
N PRO A 113 -13.07 16.31 25.01
CA PRO A 113 -12.53 15.65 23.82
C PRO A 113 -11.67 14.42 24.15
N MET A 114 -10.93 14.45 25.27
CA MET A 114 -10.07 13.35 25.68
C MET A 114 -10.87 12.13 26.12
N ASP A 115 -12.02 12.33 26.77
CA ASP A 115 -12.92 11.25 27.16
C ASP A 115 -13.69 10.69 25.97
N ILE A 116 -14.12 11.57 25.04
CA ILE A 116 -14.67 11.14 23.74
C ILE A 116 -13.68 10.22 23.02
N LYS A 117 -12.39 10.63 22.94
CA LYS A 117 -11.35 9.79 22.32
C LYS A 117 -11.22 8.43 22.99
N ARG A 118 -11.23 8.37 24.33
CA ARG A 118 -11.21 7.09 25.06
C ARG A 118 -12.39 6.19 24.68
N GLY A 119 -13.57 6.77 24.51
CA GLY A 119 -14.77 6.06 24.06
C GLY A 119 -14.63 5.53 22.63
N ILE A 120 -14.07 6.33 21.72
CA ILE A 120 -13.77 5.92 20.34
C ILE A 120 -12.78 4.73 20.32
N ASP A 121 -11.69 4.82 21.09
CA ASP A 121 -10.67 3.77 21.16
C ASP A 121 -11.25 2.46 21.71
N LEU A 122 -12.08 2.52 22.77
CA LEU A 122 -12.76 1.35 23.34
C LEU A 122 -13.70 0.69 22.35
N ALA A 123 -14.52 1.48 21.66
CA ALA A 123 -15.46 0.96 20.67
C ALA A 123 -14.74 0.35 19.46
N ALA A 124 -13.72 1.03 18.92
CA ALA A 124 -12.94 0.53 17.79
C ALA A 124 -12.28 -0.83 18.12
N LYS A 125 -11.69 -0.95 19.31
CA LYS A 125 -11.09 -2.22 19.78
C LYS A 125 -12.13 -3.35 19.81
N ALA A 126 -13.30 -3.11 20.38
CA ALA A 126 -14.36 -4.12 20.48
C ALA A 126 -14.88 -4.56 19.11
N VAL A 127 -15.02 -3.63 18.15
CA VAL A 127 -15.41 -3.94 16.77
C VAL A 127 -14.35 -4.77 16.06
N VAL A 128 -13.07 -4.43 16.23
CA VAL A 128 -11.96 -5.20 15.63
C VAL A 128 -11.95 -6.64 16.15
N GLU A 129 -12.15 -6.84 17.44
CA GLU A 129 -12.24 -8.19 18.04
C GLU A 129 -13.46 -8.97 17.48
N ASP A 130 -14.59 -8.31 17.31
CA ASP A 130 -15.80 -8.92 16.73
C ASP A 130 -15.59 -9.31 15.25
N ILE A 131 -14.96 -8.44 14.45
CA ILE A 131 -14.64 -8.73 13.05
C ILE A 131 -13.71 -9.94 12.96
N LYS A 132 -12.65 -10.01 13.77
CA LYS A 132 -11.73 -11.16 13.82
C LYS A 132 -12.45 -12.44 14.23
N GLY A 133 -13.36 -12.35 15.19
CA GLY A 133 -14.14 -13.52 15.67
C GLY A 133 -15.13 -14.07 14.64
N ARG A 134 -15.60 -13.23 13.71
CA ARG A 134 -16.53 -13.62 12.64
C ARG A 134 -15.85 -13.95 11.32
N ALA A 135 -14.54 -13.70 11.21
CA ALA A 135 -13.79 -13.97 10.01
C ALA A 135 -13.79 -15.48 9.67
N LYS A 136 -14.18 -15.82 8.45
CA LYS A 136 -14.15 -17.17 7.90
C LYS A 136 -12.84 -17.34 7.12
N LYS A 137 -12.06 -18.38 7.41
CA LYS A 137 -10.86 -18.69 6.65
C LYS A 137 -11.19 -18.99 5.18
N VAL A 138 -10.40 -18.48 4.28
CA VAL A 138 -10.49 -18.80 2.85
C VAL A 138 -9.90 -20.18 2.63
N GLY A 139 -10.71 -21.09 2.13
CA GLY A 139 -10.34 -22.52 1.99
C GLY A 139 -10.28 -23.00 0.53
N SER A 140 -10.79 -22.23 -0.43
CA SER A 140 -10.88 -22.66 -1.82
C SER A 140 -10.45 -21.58 -2.82
N SER A 141 -9.95 -22.02 -3.98
CA SER A 141 -9.64 -21.14 -5.11
C SER A 141 -10.86 -20.33 -5.57
N SER A 142 -12.07 -20.86 -5.41
CA SER A 142 -13.31 -20.15 -5.72
C SER A 142 -13.56 -18.97 -4.78
N GLU A 143 -13.31 -19.11 -3.47
CA GLU A 143 -13.42 -18.00 -2.51
C GLU A 143 -12.36 -16.94 -2.78
N VAL A 144 -11.14 -17.34 -3.15
CA VAL A 144 -10.08 -16.44 -3.62
C VAL A 144 -10.54 -15.63 -4.83
N ALA A 145 -11.13 -16.30 -5.83
CA ALA A 145 -11.65 -15.64 -7.03
C ALA A 145 -12.80 -14.66 -6.71
N GLN A 146 -13.66 -14.98 -5.74
CA GLN A 146 -14.74 -14.10 -5.28
C GLN A 146 -14.18 -12.79 -4.69
N VAL A 147 -13.19 -12.88 -3.81
CA VAL A 147 -12.53 -11.68 -3.24
C VAL A 147 -11.94 -10.82 -4.34
N GLY A 148 -11.17 -11.41 -5.25
CA GLY A 148 -10.56 -10.69 -6.37
C GLY A 148 -11.61 -10.06 -7.29
N THR A 149 -12.74 -10.73 -7.52
CA THR A 149 -13.86 -10.21 -8.31
C THR A 149 -14.49 -8.97 -7.65
N ILE A 150 -14.75 -9.03 -6.34
CA ILE A 150 -15.37 -7.91 -5.61
C ILE A 150 -14.42 -6.71 -5.58
N SER A 151 -13.16 -6.90 -5.22
CA SER A 151 -12.18 -5.81 -5.18
C SER A 151 -11.90 -5.21 -6.56
N SER A 152 -12.02 -6.01 -7.64
CA SER A 152 -11.92 -5.51 -9.02
C SER A 152 -13.23 -4.92 -9.59
N ASN A 153 -14.15 -4.47 -8.73
CA ASN A 153 -15.46 -3.91 -9.13
C ASN A 153 -16.35 -4.86 -9.94
N GLY A 154 -16.36 -6.15 -9.61
CA GLY A 154 -17.20 -7.17 -10.24
C GLY A 154 -16.59 -7.83 -11.47
N ASP A 155 -15.32 -7.59 -11.79
CA ASP A 155 -14.63 -8.22 -12.91
C ASP A 155 -14.20 -9.66 -12.56
N ALA A 156 -15.04 -10.63 -12.92
CA ALA A 156 -14.79 -12.05 -12.68
C ALA A 156 -13.53 -12.57 -13.40
N SER A 157 -13.11 -11.94 -14.49
CA SER A 157 -11.90 -12.34 -15.21
C SER A 157 -10.65 -12.03 -14.40
N VAL A 158 -10.61 -10.91 -13.72
CA VAL A 158 -9.52 -10.51 -12.79
C VAL A 158 -9.50 -11.44 -11.58
N GLY A 159 -10.65 -11.70 -10.95
CA GLY A 159 -10.73 -12.61 -9.80
C GLY A 159 -10.22 -14.01 -10.11
N LYS A 160 -10.65 -14.58 -11.25
CA LYS A 160 -10.18 -15.89 -11.73
C LYS A 160 -8.68 -15.89 -12.01
N MET A 161 -8.18 -14.87 -12.67
CA MET A 161 -6.76 -14.73 -13.02
C MET A 161 -5.87 -14.71 -11.78
N ILE A 162 -6.26 -13.96 -10.74
CA ILE A 162 -5.53 -13.90 -9.46
C ILE A 162 -5.57 -15.27 -8.78
N ALA A 163 -6.73 -15.93 -8.73
CA ALA A 163 -6.87 -17.25 -8.14
C ALA A 163 -6.01 -18.32 -8.86
N ASP A 164 -6.00 -18.30 -10.20
CA ASP A 164 -5.17 -19.19 -11.01
C ASP A 164 -3.66 -18.90 -10.79
N ALA A 165 -3.28 -17.63 -10.68
CA ALA A 165 -1.90 -17.24 -10.38
C ALA A 165 -1.48 -17.72 -8.98
N MET A 166 -2.30 -17.50 -7.95
CA MET A 166 -2.04 -17.98 -6.60
C MET A 166 -1.95 -19.49 -6.50
N GLN A 167 -2.79 -20.22 -7.24
CA GLN A 167 -2.72 -21.66 -7.29
C GLN A 167 -1.40 -22.18 -7.89
N LYS A 168 -0.86 -21.48 -8.89
CA LYS A 168 0.38 -21.85 -9.56
C LYS A 168 1.62 -21.58 -8.73
N VAL A 169 1.69 -20.40 -8.07
CA VAL A 169 2.86 -20.01 -7.27
C VAL A 169 2.74 -20.43 -5.78
N GLY A 170 1.57 -20.88 -5.34
CA GLY A 170 1.27 -21.21 -3.95
C GLY A 170 0.95 -19.99 -3.09
N ASN A 171 0.55 -20.23 -1.83
CA ASN A 171 0.14 -19.17 -0.91
C ASN A 171 1.27 -18.21 -0.53
N GLU A 172 2.50 -18.70 -0.51
CA GLU A 172 3.73 -17.91 -0.25
C GLU A 172 4.34 -17.34 -1.53
N GLY A 173 3.74 -17.66 -2.69
CA GLY A 173 4.24 -17.23 -4.00
C GLY A 173 4.03 -15.75 -4.25
N VAL A 174 4.91 -15.19 -5.06
CA VAL A 174 4.89 -13.77 -5.42
C VAL A 174 4.10 -13.56 -6.71
N ILE A 175 3.21 -12.57 -6.68
CA ILE A 175 2.48 -12.12 -7.87
C ILE A 175 2.79 -10.63 -8.04
N THR A 176 3.21 -10.24 -9.24
CA THR A 176 3.45 -8.84 -9.64
C THR A 176 2.53 -8.45 -10.78
N VAL A 177 2.22 -7.16 -10.88
CA VAL A 177 1.36 -6.63 -11.95
C VAL A 177 2.18 -5.65 -12.78
N GLU A 178 2.23 -5.88 -14.09
CA GLU A 178 2.98 -5.07 -15.05
C GLU A 178 2.09 -4.56 -16.18
N GLU A 179 2.52 -3.49 -16.83
CA GLU A 179 1.87 -3.01 -18.04
C GLU A 179 2.31 -3.84 -19.25
N ALA A 180 1.33 -4.32 -20.03
CA ALA A 180 1.60 -4.99 -21.29
C ALA A 180 1.61 -3.99 -22.45
N LYS A 181 2.35 -4.32 -23.51
CA LYS A 181 2.27 -3.62 -24.80
C LYS A 181 1.17 -4.20 -25.72
N SER A 182 0.52 -5.29 -25.28
CA SER A 182 -0.56 -5.98 -25.98
C SER A 182 -1.94 -5.48 -25.52
N LEU A 183 -2.99 -5.76 -26.31
CA LEU A 183 -4.37 -5.46 -25.93
C LEU A 183 -4.90 -6.43 -24.84
N GLY A 184 -4.37 -7.65 -24.79
CA GLY A 184 -4.81 -8.69 -23.87
C GLY A 184 -4.07 -8.65 -22.54
N THR A 185 -4.72 -9.13 -21.49
CA THR A 185 -4.09 -9.36 -20.18
C THR A 185 -3.65 -10.82 -20.08
N GLU A 186 -2.42 -11.08 -19.67
CA GLU A 186 -1.79 -12.40 -19.64
C GLU A 186 -1.12 -12.67 -18.29
N VAL A 187 -1.03 -13.94 -17.90
CA VAL A 187 -0.29 -14.40 -16.70
C VAL A 187 0.84 -15.29 -17.11
N GLU A 188 2.06 -14.90 -16.80
CA GLU A 188 3.27 -15.66 -17.03
C GLU A 188 3.93 -16.03 -15.70
N ILE A 189 4.47 -17.24 -15.60
CA ILE A 189 5.29 -17.66 -14.45
C ILE A 189 6.75 -17.57 -14.86
N VAL A 190 7.51 -16.82 -14.10
CA VAL A 190 8.95 -16.61 -14.34
C VAL A 190 9.76 -16.98 -13.09
N GLU A 191 11.05 -17.24 -13.30
CA GLU A 191 11.97 -17.45 -12.20
C GLU A 191 12.14 -16.15 -11.41
N GLY A 192 11.98 -16.21 -10.10
CA GLY A 192 12.06 -15.03 -9.26
C GLY A 192 11.80 -15.33 -7.79
N MET A 193 12.03 -14.35 -6.94
CA MET A 193 11.75 -14.45 -5.51
C MET A 193 11.54 -13.09 -4.85
N GLN A 194 10.88 -13.09 -3.70
CA GLN A 194 10.73 -11.93 -2.83
C GLN A 194 11.36 -12.20 -1.47
N PHE A 195 11.97 -11.19 -0.88
CA PHE A 195 12.48 -11.24 0.48
C PHE A 195 12.18 -9.95 1.25
N ASP A 196 12.09 -10.07 2.59
CA ASP A 196 11.67 -9.00 3.50
C ASP A 196 12.84 -8.07 3.85
N ARG A 197 13.28 -7.27 2.89
CA ARG A 197 14.21 -6.14 3.04
C ARG A 197 13.93 -5.15 1.93
N GLY A 198 13.65 -3.91 2.29
CA GLY A 198 13.44 -2.83 1.34
C GLY A 198 14.67 -1.94 1.14
N TYR A 199 14.49 -0.82 0.47
CA TYR A 199 15.58 0.11 0.21
C TYR A 199 16.15 0.69 1.50
N ILE A 200 17.49 0.79 1.58
CA ILE A 200 18.19 1.35 2.76
C ILE A 200 17.93 2.86 2.89
N SER A 201 17.67 3.54 1.79
CA SER A 201 17.42 4.97 1.77
C SER A 201 16.28 5.34 0.81
N PRO A 202 15.36 6.23 1.23
CA PRO A 202 14.30 6.74 0.35
C PRO A 202 14.82 7.44 -0.90
N TYR A 203 16.05 7.90 -0.89
CA TYR A 203 16.70 8.52 -2.06
C TYR A 203 16.92 7.55 -3.22
N PHE A 204 16.79 6.23 -3.01
CA PHE A 204 16.82 5.25 -4.09
C PHE A 204 15.49 5.12 -4.85
N ILE A 205 14.41 5.69 -4.37
CA ILE A 205 13.10 5.67 -5.02
C ILE A 205 13.19 6.23 -6.44
N THR A 206 12.59 5.51 -7.39
CA THR A 206 12.46 5.92 -8.79
C THR A 206 11.02 6.32 -9.14
N ASN A 207 10.04 5.76 -8.41
CA ASN A 207 8.63 6.06 -8.55
C ASN A 207 8.11 6.65 -7.23
N ALA A 208 8.00 7.98 -7.19
CA ALA A 208 7.58 8.70 -5.98
C ALA A 208 6.09 8.49 -5.65
N GLU A 209 5.23 8.25 -6.65
CA GLU A 209 3.80 8.02 -6.44
C GLU A 209 3.56 6.73 -5.65
N LYS A 210 4.29 5.67 -5.97
CA LYS A 210 4.20 4.34 -5.32
C LYS A 210 5.25 4.14 -4.23
N MET A 211 6.14 5.10 -3.99
CA MET A 211 7.24 5.02 -3.02
C MET A 211 8.11 3.77 -3.19
N LEU A 212 8.46 3.42 -4.42
CA LEU A 212 9.28 2.25 -4.74
C LEU A 212 10.41 2.57 -5.71
N ALA A 213 11.43 1.70 -5.74
CA ALA A 213 12.51 1.74 -6.72
C ALA A 213 12.35 0.58 -7.70
N GLU A 214 12.25 0.89 -8.98
CA GLU A 214 12.19 -0.07 -10.07
C GLU A 214 13.48 0.00 -10.87
N LEU A 215 14.09 -1.17 -11.08
CA LEU A 215 15.30 -1.33 -11.89
C LEU A 215 15.02 -2.34 -12.99
N GLU A 216 15.17 -1.95 -14.25
CA GLU A 216 14.97 -2.81 -15.42
C GLU A 216 16.32 -3.28 -16.00
N ASP A 217 16.43 -4.56 -16.37
CA ASP A 217 17.65 -5.21 -16.85
C ASP A 217 18.85 -5.01 -15.91
N ALA A 218 18.60 -5.18 -14.61
CA ALA A 218 19.55 -4.84 -13.57
C ALA A 218 20.65 -5.86 -13.39
N TYR A 219 21.85 -5.36 -13.09
CA TYR A 219 22.89 -6.15 -12.43
C TYR A 219 22.56 -6.31 -10.94
N VAL A 220 22.97 -7.45 -10.35
CA VAL A 220 22.78 -7.75 -8.93
C VAL A 220 24.14 -8.10 -8.32
N LEU A 221 24.63 -7.25 -7.44
CA LEU A 221 25.82 -7.51 -6.62
C LEU A 221 25.40 -8.12 -5.29
N LEU A 222 25.94 -9.28 -4.97
CA LEU A 222 25.69 -10.00 -3.73
C LEU A 222 26.98 -10.00 -2.88
N HIS A 223 26.97 -9.31 -1.75
CA HIS A 223 28.14 -9.21 -0.88
C HIS A 223 27.81 -9.66 0.54
N GLU A 224 28.66 -10.53 1.10
CA GLU A 224 28.41 -11.13 2.41
C GLU A 224 28.54 -10.13 3.56
N LYS A 225 29.52 -9.20 3.47
CA LYS A 225 29.88 -8.25 4.53
C LYS A 225 29.24 -6.88 4.35
N LYS A 226 29.45 -6.03 5.35
CA LYS A 226 29.08 -4.62 5.30
C LYS A 226 29.92 -3.83 4.30
N LEU A 227 29.28 -2.83 3.66
CA LEU A 227 29.93 -1.88 2.76
C LEU A 227 29.93 -0.50 3.42
N SER A 228 31.09 -0.09 3.94
CA SER A 228 31.27 1.25 4.58
C SER A 228 32.04 2.21 3.69
N GLN A 229 32.88 1.68 2.78
CA GLN A 229 33.72 2.43 1.83
C GLN A 229 33.52 1.88 0.42
N LEU A 230 33.55 2.75 -0.60
CA LEU A 230 33.34 2.37 -1.99
C LEU A 230 34.63 2.14 -2.77
N GLN A 231 35.79 2.43 -2.19
CA GLN A 231 37.06 2.40 -2.91
C GLN A 231 37.32 1.05 -3.59
N ALA A 232 37.00 -0.05 -2.89
CA ALA A 232 37.09 -1.41 -3.41
C ALA A 232 36.13 -1.70 -4.59
N MET A 233 35.04 -0.93 -4.70
CA MET A 233 34.03 -1.11 -5.73
C MET A 233 34.18 -0.14 -6.93
N LEU A 234 35.06 0.85 -6.88
CA LEU A 234 35.15 1.86 -7.92
C LEU A 234 35.32 1.27 -9.33
N PRO A 235 36.20 0.28 -9.58
CA PRO A 235 36.34 -0.31 -10.91
C PRO A 235 35.04 -0.98 -11.40
N LEU A 236 34.31 -1.64 -10.50
CA LEU A 236 33.03 -2.24 -10.80
C LEU A 236 31.97 -1.20 -11.13
N LEU A 237 31.88 -0.14 -10.32
CA LEU A 237 30.91 0.94 -10.54
C LEU A 237 31.15 1.67 -11.86
N GLU A 238 32.41 1.91 -12.23
CA GLU A 238 32.77 2.48 -13.52
C GLU A 238 32.33 1.59 -14.68
N ALA A 239 32.57 0.27 -14.59
CA ALA A 239 32.12 -0.69 -15.59
C ALA A 239 30.58 -0.75 -15.71
N VAL A 240 29.87 -0.68 -14.59
CA VAL A 240 28.40 -0.62 -14.57
C VAL A 240 27.90 0.67 -15.22
N VAL A 241 28.47 1.82 -14.91
CA VAL A 241 28.13 3.11 -15.54
C VAL A 241 28.33 3.04 -17.05
N GLN A 242 29.46 2.49 -17.51
CA GLN A 242 29.74 2.32 -18.94
C GLN A 242 28.73 1.42 -19.64
N SER A 243 28.19 0.41 -18.93
CA SER A 243 27.16 -0.48 -19.49
C SER A 243 25.79 0.18 -19.63
N GLY A 244 25.54 1.30 -18.93
CA GLY A 244 24.26 2.00 -18.86
C GLY A 244 23.15 1.25 -18.09
N LYS A 245 23.44 0.07 -17.54
CA LYS A 245 22.50 -0.75 -16.78
C LYS A 245 22.42 -0.34 -15.33
N PRO A 246 21.25 -0.47 -14.69
CA PRO A 246 21.12 -0.26 -13.26
C PRO A 246 21.79 -1.37 -12.44
N LEU A 247 22.15 -1.04 -11.20
CA LEU A 247 22.78 -1.95 -10.24
C LEU A 247 21.93 -2.05 -8.97
N LEU A 248 21.55 -3.26 -8.60
CA LEU A 248 21.09 -3.60 -7.26
C LEU A 248 22.27 -4.09 -6.42
N ILE A 249 22.48 -3.50 -5.26
CA ILE A 249 23.48 -3.97 -4.29
C ILE A 249 22.73 -4.61 -3.10
N ILE A 250 23.04 -5.88 -2.85
CA ILE A 250 22.54 -6.63 -1.68
C ILE A 250 23.75 -6.98 -0.81
N ALA A 251 23.84 -6.38 0.37
CA ALA A 251 24.94 -6.60 1.31
C ALA A 251 24.42 -6.73 2.74
N GLU A 252 25.25 -7.20 3.67
CA GLU A 252 24.86 -7.25 5.08
C GLU A 252 24.32 -5.90 5.58
N ASP A 253 25.03 -4.84 5.28
CA ASP A 253 24.62 -3.46 5.48
C ASP A 253 25.38 -2.54 4.52
N ILE A 254 24.84 -1.36 4.24
CA ILE A 254 25.53 -0.32 3.47
C ILE A 254 25.37 0.99 4.24
N GLU A 255 26.48 1.51 4.73
CA GLU A 255 26.48 2.61 5.68
C GLU A 255 27.62 3.62 5.38
N GLY A 256 27.61 4.75 6.12
CA GLY A 256 28.69 5.73 6.09
C GLY A 256 28.93 6.34 4.72
N GLU A 257 30.20 6.42 4.32
CA GLU A 257 30.66 7.02 3.06
C GLU A 257 30.11 6.29 1.84
N ALA A 258 30.00 4.95 1.91
CA ALA A 258 29.48 4.14 0.81
C ALA A 258 28.03 4.52 0.48
N LEU A 259 27.15 4.58 1.47
CA LEU A 259 25.75 4.96 1.26
C LEU A 259 25.64 6.40 0.75
N ALA A 260 26.34 7.35 1.37
CA ALA A 260 26.29 8.76 0.96
C ALA A 260 26.74 8.94 -0.49
N THR A 261 27.81 8.28 -0.91
CA THR A 261 28.34 8.39 -2.26
C THR A 261 27.40 7.74 -3.30
N LEU A 262 26.79 6.58 -3.01
CA LEU A 262 25.80 5.96 -3.89
C LEU A 262 24.58 6.87 -4.08
N VAL A 263 24.06 7.45 -3.00
CA VAL A 263 22.93 8.39 -3.04
C VAL A 263 23.28 9.63 -3.88
N VAL A 264 24.43 10.25 -3.65
CA VAL A 264 24.85 11.44 -4.40
C VAL A 264 25.00 11.13 -5.90
N ASN A 265 25.63 10.03 -6.27
CA ASN A 265 25.79 9.64 -7.68
C ASN A 265 24.47 9.31 -8.35
N LYS A 266 23.53 8.67 -7.62
CA LYS A 266 22.17 8.44 -8.12
C LYS A 266 21.42 9.75 -8.35
N LEU A 267 21.46 10.69 -7.40
CA LEU A 267 20.79 11.99 -7.51
C LEU A 267 21.36 12.85 -8.65
N ARG A 268 22.66 12.75 -8.92
CA ARG A 268 23.30 13.41 -10.06
C ARG A 268 23.03 12.74 -11.41
N GLY A 269 22.31 11.60 -11.42
CA GLY A 269 22.03 10.86 -12.64
C GLY A 269 23.21 10.09 -13.23
N GLY A 270 24.36 10.05 -12.54
CA GLY A 270 25.57 9.36 -13.00
C GLY A 270 25.51 7.85 -12.82
N LEU A 271 24.74 7.36 -11.86
CA LEU A 271 24.63 5.92 -11.57
C LEU A 271 23.16 5.56 -11.27
N LYS A 272 22.62 4.59 -11.99
CA LYS A 272 21.32 4.01 -11.70
C LYS A 272 21.51 2.90 -10.66
N VAL A 273 21.25 3.17 -9.38
CA VAL A 273 21.56 2.22 -8.30
C VAL A 273 20.47 2.23 -7.24
N ALA A 274 20.26 1.05 -6.65
CA ALA A 274 19.56 0.90 -5.39
C ALA A 274 20.32 -0.08 -4.49
N ALA A 275 20.13 0.06 -3.18
CA ALA A 275 20.81 -0.75 -2.20
C ALA A 275 19.82 -1.25 -1.14
N VAL A 276 19.96 -2.53 -0.80
CA VAL A 276 19.12 -3.22 0.18
C VAL A 276 19.99 -4.06 1.13
N LYS A 277 19.50 -4.29 2.34
CA LYS A 277 20.14 -5.23 3.27
C LYS A 277 19.86 -6.67 2.85
N ALA A 278 20.84 -7.53 3.03
CA ALA A 278 20.68 -8.96 2.81
C ALA A 278 19.65 -9.54 3.79
N PRO A 279 18.78 -10.46 3.33
CA PRO A 279 17.82 -11.13 4.20
C PRO A 279 18.50 -12.14 5.14
N GLY A 280 17.92 -12.34 6.32
CA GLY A 280 18.44 -13.28 7.33
C GLY A 280 19.62 -12.75 8.13
N PHE A 281 20.18 -13.62 8.99
CA PHE A 281 21.31 -13.34 9.88
C PHE A 281 22.25 -14.54 9.91
N GLY A 282 23.56 -14.30 10.12
CA GLY A 282 24.57 -15.35 10.21
C GLY A 282 24.58 -16.27 9.00
N ASP A 283 24.70 -17.58 9.22
CA ASP A 283 24.76 -18.61 8.16
C ASP A 283 23.51 -18.63 7.26
N ARG A 284 22.35 -18.26 7.81
CA ARG A 284 21.12 -18.16 7.04
C ARG A 284 21.19 -17.03 6.02
N ARG A 285 21.79 -15.89 6.37
CA ARG A 285 22.03 -14.79 5.43
C ARG A 285 22.88 -15.25 4.26
N LYS A 286 23.98 -15.97 4.54
CA LYS A 286 24.85 -16.54 3.50
C LYS A 286 24.08 -17.48 2.59
N ALA A 287 23.30 -18.40 3.17
CA ALA A 287 22.49 -19.35 2.41
C ALA A 287 21.43 -18.67 1.52
N MET A 288 20.79 -17.59 2.02
CA MET A 288 19.82 -16.81 1.23
C MET A 288 20.51 -16.00 0.11
N LEU A 289 21.68 -15.44 0.36
CA LEU A 289 22.49 -14.78 -0.68
C LEU A 289 22.91 -15.76 -1.78
N GLU A 290 23.26 -17.01 -1.42
CA GLU A 290 23.53 -18.08 -2.39
C GLU A 290 22.29 -18.45 -3.21
N ASP A 291 21.10 -18.51 -2.59
CA ASP A 291 19.84 -18.75 -3.30
C ASP A 291 19.59 -17.66 -4.34
N ILE A 292 19.82 -16.38 -3.98
CA ILE A 292 19.70 -15.25 -4.89
C ILE A 292 20.78 -15.32 -5.99
N ALA A 293 22.00 -15.75 -5.66
CA ALA A 293 23.07 -15.93 -6.64
C ALA A 293 22.68 -16.96 -7.72
N VAL A 294 22.17 -18.10 -7.29
CA VAL A 294 21.68 -19.16 -8.23
C VAL A 294 20.52 -18.64 -9.07
N LEU A 295 19.55 -17.93 -8.45
CA LEU A 295 18.40 -17.36 -9.14
C LEU A 295 18.79 -16.34 -10.21
N THR A 296 19.77 -15.49 -9.93
CA THR A 296 20.18 -14.39 -10.81
C THR A 296 21.34 -14.77 -11.75
N GLY A 297 21.91 -15.97 -11.58
CA GLY A 297 23.07 -16.44 -12.34
C GLY A 297 24.36 -15.69 -11.99
N GLY A 298 24.44 -15.10 -10.80
CA GLY A 298 25.59 -14.40 -10.28
C GLY A 298 26.42 -15.23 -9.30
N GLN A 299 27.36 -14.56 -8.64
CA GLN A 299 28.22 -15.16 -7.62
C GLN A 299 28.08 -14.37 -6.30
N LEU A 300 28.08 -15.10 -5.18
CA LEU A 300 28.22 -14.48 -3.87
C LEU A 300 29.67 -14.02 -3.67
N ILE A 301 29.86 -12.73 -3.43
CA ILE A 301 31.17 -12.15 -3.13
C ILE A 301 31.43 -12.30 -1.63
N ALA A 302 32.23 -13.29 -1.30
CA ALA A 302 32.59 -13.63 0.06
C ALA A 302 34.08 -13.96 0.15
N GLU A 303 34.76 -13.47 1.18
CA GLU A 303 36.19 -13.71 1.39
C GLU A 303 36.49 -15.19 1.65
N ASP A 304 35.57 -15.89 2.33
CA ASP A 304 35.68 -17.33 2.58
C ASP A 304 35.72 -18.16 1.27
N LEU A 305 35.12 -17.62 0.18
CA LEU A 305 35.16 -18.20 -1.15
C LEU A 305 36.39 -17.72 -1.94
N GLY A 306 37.30 -16.96 -1.33
CA GLY A 306 38.46 -16.39 -1.96
C GLY A 306 38.20 -15.21 -2.91
N ILE A 307 36.98 -14.66 -2.91
CA ILE A 307 36.58 -13.57 -3.81
C ILE A 307 36.62 -12.24 -3.05
N LYS A 308 37.55 -11.38 -3.45
CA LYS A 308 37.66 -10.02 -2.91
C LYS A 308 36.85 -9.05 -3.75
N LEU A 309 36.28 -8.02 -3.09
CA LEU A 309 35.43 -7.02 -3.73
C LEU A 309 36.14 -6.26 -4.87
N GLU A 310 37.46 -6.01 -4.74
CA GLU A 310 38.28 -5.35 -5.74
C GLU A 310 38.45 -6.15 -7.05
N SER A 311 38.28 -7.49 -6.98
CA SER A 311 38.42 -8.38 -8.14
C SER A 311 37.09 -8.64 -8.87
N VAL A 312 35.97 -8.05 -8.40
CA VAL A 312 34.66 -8.28 -8.98
C VAL A 312 34.53 -7.61 -10.34
N THR A 313 34.07 -8.39 -11.30
CA THR A 313 33.79 -7.93 -12.68
C THR A 313 32.28 -8.02 -12.97
N PRO A 314 31.76 -7.30 -13.97
CA PRO A 314 30.36 -7.41 -14.37
C PRO A 314 29.90 -8.84 -14.75
N ALA A 315 30.81 -9.71 -15.15
CA ALA A 315 30.52 -11.11 -15.46
C ALA A 315 30.19 -11.96 -14.23
N MET A 316 30.61 -11.52 -13.04
CA MET A 316 30.33 -12.17 -11.75
C MET A 316 29.01 -11.70 -11.13
N LEU A 317 28.45 -10.60 -11.64
CA LEU A 317 27.18 -10.08 -11.17
C LEU A 317 26.00 -10.94 -11.63
N GLY A 318 25.03 -11.10 -10.76
CA GLY A 318 23.72 -11.61 -11.14
C GLY A 318 22.99 -10.64 -12.07
N ARG A 319 21.95 -11.12 -12.75
CA ARG A 319 21.10 -10.32 -13.62
C ARG A 319 19.64 -10.64 -13.35
N ALA A 320 18.80 -9.62 -13.45
CA ALA A 320 17.35 -9.77 -13.38
C ALA A 320 16.72 -8.84 -14.41
N LYS A 321 15.65 -9.28 -15.04
CA LYS A 321 14.90 -8.46 -15.99
C LYS A 321 14.24 -7.26 -15.30
N LYS A 322 13.72 -7.49 -14.08
CA LYS A 322 13.15 -6.43 -13.26
C LYS A 322 13.44 -6.67 -11.78
N VAL A 323 13.72 -5.60 -11.06
CA VAL A 323 13.74 -5.58 -9.59
C VAL A 323 12.82 -4.49 -9.10
N VAL A 324 11.94 -4.84 -8.15
CA VAL A 324 11.03 -3.90 -7.48
C VAL A 324 11.39 -3.87 -6.00
N ILE A 325 11.71 -2.69 -5.49
CA ILE A 325 12.12 -2.48 -4.10
C ILE A 325 11.12 -1.53 -3.45
N GLU A 326 10.38 -2.05 -2.50
CA GLU A 326 9.47 -1.32 -1.63
C GLU A 326 10.19 -0.91 -0.34
N LYS A 327 9.47 -0.29 0.58
CA LYS A 327 10.01 0.10 1.89
C LYS A 327 10.51 -1.09 2.73
N GLU A 328 9.81 -2.23 2.66
CA GLU A 328 10.06 -3.40 3.50
C GLU A 328 10.39 -4.68 2.70
N LYS A 329 10.25 -4.65 1.38
CA LYS A 329 10.37 -5.84 0.51
C LYS A 329 11.19 -5.55 -0.73
N THR A 330 11.86 -6.60 -1.23
CA THR A 330 12.52 -6.59 -2.54
C THR A 330 12.07 -7.82 -3.33
N THR A 331 11.58 -7.58 -4.54
CA THR A 331 11.15 -8.62 -5.48
C THR A 331 12.07 -8.64 -6.67
N ILE A 332 12.67 -9.81 -6.95
CA ILE A 332 13.47 -10.09 -8.13
C ILE A 332 12.58 -10.86 -9.11
N VAL A 333 12.42 -10.35 -10.32
CA VAL A 333 11.55 -10.93 -11.35
C VAL A 333 12.40 -11.31 -12.55
N ASP A 334 12.22 -12.52 -13.05
CA ASP A 334 12.91 -13.07 -14.22
C ASP A 334 14.45 -12.99 -14.06
N GLY A 335 14.95 -13.70 -13.05
CA GLY A 335 16.38 -13.86 -12.80
C GLY A 335 17.03 -14.68 -13.91
N ALA A 336 18.27 -14.31 -14.29
CA ALA A 336 18.99 -14.96 -15.40
C ALA A 336 19.66 -16.31 -15.02
N GLY A 337 19.35 -16.86 -13.83
CA GLY A 337 19.84 -18.16 -13.41
C GLY A 337 19.36 -19.30 -14.33
N LYS A 338 20.19 -20.31 -14.49
CA LYS A 338 19.81 -21.48 -15.30
C LYS A 338 18.82 -22.34 -14.53
N LYS A 339 17.72 -22.70 -15.14
CA LYS A 339 16.65 -23.52 -14.52
C LYS A 339 17.20 -24.79 -13.87
N LYS A 340 18.17 -25.45 -14.49
CA LYS A 340 18.83 -26.66 -13.96
C LYS A 340 19.54 -26.36 -12.62
N ASP A 341 20.19 -25.22 -12.50
CA ASP A 341 20.94 -24.84 -11.29
C ASP A 341 19.96 -24.48 -10.16
N ILE A 342 18.85 -23.81 -10.49
CA ILE A 342 17.75 -23.51 -9.57
C ILE A 342 17.09 -24.80 -9.08
N GLU A 343 16.77 -25.74 -9.97
CA GLU A 343 16.23 -27.06 -9.61
C GLU A 343 17.21 -27.86 -8.72
N GLY A 344 18.52 -27.78 -9.02
CA GLY A 344 19.56 -28.38 -8.19
C GLY A 344 19.57 -27.80 -6.77
N ARG A 345 19.45 -26.46 -6.64
CA ARG A 345 19.38 -25.80 -5.35
C ARG A 345 18.10 -26.13 -4.58
N VAL A 346 16.96 -26.20 -5.25
CA VAL A 346 15.69 -26.65 -4.68
C VAL A 346 15.82 -28.07 -4.11
N ASN A 347 16.42 -29.00 -4.84
CA ASN A 347 16.62 -30.37 -4.38
C ASN A 347 17.58 -30.45 -3.18
N GLN A 348 18.61 -29.60 -3.15
CA GLN A 348 19.52 -29.48 -1.99
C GLN A 348 18.78 -29.01 -0.73
N ILE A 349 17.91 -28.00 -0.84
CA ILE A 349 17.10 -27.52 0.29
C ILE A 349 16.12 -28.61 0.76
N LYS A 350 15.50 -29.36 -0.16
CA LYS A 350 14.62 -30.49 0.19
C LYS A 350 15.36 -31.56 1.00
N ALA A 351 16.57 -31.94 0.58
CA ALA A 351 17.39 -32.88 1.35
C ALA A 351 17.70 -32.36 2.76
N GLN A 352 18.06 -31.07 2.89
CA GLN A 352 18.29 -30.45 4.21
C GLN A 352 17.03 -30.46 5.10
N ILE A 353 15.83 -30.33 4.54
CA ILE A 353 14.57 -30.43 5.29
C ILE A 353 14.37 -31.84 5.84
N GLU A 354 14.74 -32.87 5.09
CA GLU A 354 14.64 -34.29 5.52
C GLU A 354 15.70 -34.64 6.59
N GLU A 355 16.89 -34.07 6.49
CA GLU A 355 17.99 -34.36 7.40
C GLU A 355 17.91 -33.61 8.73
N THR A 356 17.26 -32.44 8.77
CA THR A 356 17.20 -31.63 10.00
C THR A 356 16.31 -32.25 11.08
N THR A 357 16.83 -32.27 12.32
CA THR A 357 16.09 -32.71 13.51
C THR A 357 15.42 -31.55 14.25
N SER A 358 15.75 -30.30 13.89
CA SER A 358 15.21 -29.08 14.50
C SER A 358 13.93 -28.66 13.77
N ASP A 359 12.81 -28.59 14.48
CA ASP A 359 11.54 -28.11 13.92
C ASP A 359 11.63 -26.66 13.44
N TYR A 360 12.37 -25.82 14.17
CA TYR A 360 12.62 -24.44 13.79
C TYR A 360 13.44 -24.32 12.49
N ASP A 361 14.50 -25.11 12.36
CA ASP A 361 15.31 -25.09 11.14
C ASP A 361 14.54 -25.68 9.95
N ARG A 362 13.73 -26.70 10.20
CA ARG A 362 12.81 -27.27 9.19
C ARG A 362 11.85 -26.22 8.67
N GLU A 363 11.22 -25.44 9.56
CA GLU A 363 10.32 -24.34 9.17
C GLU A 363 11.05 -23.31 8.29
N LYS A 364 12.25 -22.88 8.69
CA LYS A 364 13.04 -21.88 7.95
C LYS A 364 13.55 -22.40 6.60
N LEU A 365 13.86 -23.68 6.50
CA LEU A 365 14.20 -24.32 5.22
C LEU A 365 12.98 -24.42 4.31
N GLN A 366 11.80 -24.70 4.86
CA GLN A 366 10.55 -24.72 4.11
C GLN A 366 10.19 -23.32 3.57
N GLU A 367 10.36 -22.25 4.36
CA GLU A 367 10.21 -20.88 3.89
C GLU A 367 11.16 -20.57 2.72
N ARG A 368 12.44 -20.94 2.82
CA ARG A 368 13.41 -20.77 1.73
C ARG A 368 13.03 -21.54 0.48
N LEU A 369 12.62 -22.80 0.65
CA LEU A 369 12.14 -23.64 -0.45
C LEU A 369 10.95 -22.99 -1.16
N ALA A 370 9.96 -22.53 -0.42
CA ALA A 370 8.77 -21.89 -0.97
C ALA A 370 9.13 -20.62 -1.78
N LYS A 371 10.06 -19.79 -1.26
CA LYS A 371 10.51 -18.57 -1.94
C LYS A 371 11.27 -18.86 -3.24
N LEU A 372 12.08 -19.91 -3.28
CA LEU A 372 12.90 -20.25 -4.47
C LEU A 372 12.11 -21.07 -5.51
N ALA A 373 11.30 -22.03 -5.05
CA ALA A 373 10.59 -22.97 -5.94
C ALA A 373 9.28 -22.39 -6.49
N GLY A 374 8.66 -21.40 -5.82
CA GLY A 374 7.38 -20.83 -6.21
C GLY A 374 7.46 -19.94 -7.45
N GLY A 375 8.60 -19.37 -7.75
CA GLY A 375 8.75 -18.38 -8.81
C GLY A 375 7.93 -17.10 -8.56
N VAL A 376 7.75 -16.33 -9.62
CA VAL A 376 6.93 -15.11 -9.62
C VAL A 376 5.89 -15.21 -10.72
N ALA A 377 4.61 -15.04 -10.37
CA ALA A 377 3.56 -14.85 -11.36
C ALA A 377 3.52 -13.37 -11.79
N VAL A 378 3.72 -13.10 -13.06
CA VAL A 378 3.64 -11.76 -13.62
C VAL A 378 2.32 -11.62 -14.37
N ILE A 379 1.43 -10.78 -13.83
CA ILE A 379 0.19 -10.40 -14.51
C ILE A 379 0.49 -9.19 -15.39
N ARG A 380 0.50 -9.37 -16.71
CA ARG A 380 0.69 -8.29 -17.67
C ARG A 380 -0.66 -7.76 -18.13
N VAL A 381 -0.97 -6.54 -17.73
CA VAL A 381 -2.27 -5.90 -18.01
C VAL A 381 -2.22 -5.15 -19.33
N GLY A 382 -3.06 -5.56 -20.27
CA GLY A 382 -3.20 -4.93 -21.59
C GLY A 382 -4.43 -4.02 -21.71
N GLY A 383 -4.40 -3.13 -22.69
CA GLY A 383 -5.51 -2.22 -22.99
C GLY A 383 -5.28 -1.44 -24.27
N ALA A 384 -6.31 -0.75 -24.76
CA ALA A 384 -6.26 0.01 -26.00
C ALA A 384 -5.53 1.37 -25.84
N THR A 385 -5.53 1.92 -24.64
CA THR A 385 -4.89 3.21 -24.32
C THR A 385 -4.07 3.11 -23.03
N GLU A 386 -3.06 3.95 -22.90
CA GLU A 386 -2.23 4.03 -21.70
C GLU A 386 -3.06 4.35 -20.43
N VAL A 387 -4.09 5.19 -20.57
CA VAL A 387 -5.01 5.52 -19.46
C VAL A 387 -5.79 4.29 -19.00
N GLU A 388 -6.30 3.49 -19.96
CA GLU A 388 -7.01 2.24 -19.67
C GLU A 388 -6.09 1.20 -19.01
N VAL A 389 -4.86 1.05 -19.51
CA VAL A 389 -3.88 0.11 -18.93
C VAL A 389 -3.55 0.46 -17.50
N LYS A 390 -3.33 1.75 -17.19
CA LYS A 390 -3.05 2.22 -15.83
C LYS A 390 -4.23 1.98 -14.88
N GLU A 391 -5.47 2.30 -15.32
CA GLU A 391 -6.67 2.04 -14.51
C GLU A 391 -6.84 0.54 -14.22
N LYS A 392 -6.71 -0.29 -15.25
CA LYS A 392 -6.80 -1.75 -15.08
C LYS A 392 -5.71 -2.31 -14.18
N LYS A 393 -4.49 -1.80 -14.30
CA LYS A 393 -3.36 -2.20 -13.47
C LYS A 393 -3.63 -1.89 -11.99
N ASP A 394 -4.03 -0.65 -11.68
CA ASP A 394 -4.35 -0.24 -10.31
C ASP A 394 -5.44 -1.17 -9.73
N ARG A 395 -6.50 -1.46 -10.49
CA ARG A 395 -7.60 -2.35 -10.09
C ARG A 395 -7.17 -3.81 -9.87
N VAL A 396 -6.25 -4.33 -10.68
CA VAL A 396 -5.69 -5.68 -10.50
C VAL A 396 -4.77 -5.73 -9.28
N GLU A 397 -3.99 -4.66 -9.02
CA GLU A 397 -3.14 -4.53 -7.82
C GLU A 397 -4.00 -4.52 -6.54
N ASP A 398 -5.10 -3.75 -6.52
CA ASP A 398 -6.04 -3.70 -5.38
C ASP A 398 -6.67 -5.08 -5.14
N ALA A 399 -7.14 -5.74 -6.20
CA ALA A 399 -7.72 -7.08 -6.11
C ALA A 399 -6.72 -8.13 -5.62
N LEU A 400 -5.45 -8.04 -6.02
CA LEU A 400 -4.39 -8.90 -5.54
C LEU A 400 -4.12 -8.69 -4.04
N ASN A 401 -4.03 -7.44 -3.60
CA ASN A 401 -3.80 -7.08 -2.20
C ASN A 401 -4.97 -7.51 -1.31
N ALA A 402 -6.21 -7.26 -1.74
CA ALA A 402 -7.41 -7.75 -1.06
C ALA A 402 -7.42 -9.29 -0.93
N THR A 403 -7.02 -9.99 -1.99
CA THR A 403 -6.96 -11.45 -1.99
C THR A 403 -5.90 -11.97 -1.00
N ARG A 404 -4.72 -11.36 -0.95
CA ARG A 404 -3.70 -11.69 0.06
C ARG A 404 -4.20 -11.44 1.48
N ALA A 405 -4.81 -10.29 1.71
CA ALA A 405 -5.40 -9.94 3.01
C ALA A 405 -6.48 -10.96 3.44
N ALA A 406 -7.26 -11.47 2.50
CA ALA A 406 -8.28 -12.50 2.75
C ALA A 406 -7.66 -13.86 3.11
N VAL A 407 -6.58 -14.26 2.45
CA VAL A 407 -5.84 -15.49 2.79
C VAL A 407 -5.22 -15.40 4.18
N GLU A 408 -4.69 -14.22 4.56
CA GLU A 408 -4.06 -13.99 5.86
C GLU A 408 -5.05 -14.05 7.04
N GLU A 409 -6.17 -13.32 6.97
CA GLU A 409 -7.07 -13.12 8.11
C GLU A 409 -8.51 -13.61 7.86
N GLY A 410 -8.79 -14.17 6.70
CA GLY A 410 -10.14 -14.63 6.34
C GLY A 410 -11.01 -13.51 5.76
N ILE A 411 -12.29 -13.88 5.52
CA ILE A 411 -13.31 -13.05 4.90
C ILE A 411 -14.50 -12.84 5.81
N VAL A 412 -15.17 -11.72 5.64
CA VAL A 412 -16.43 -11.34 6.31
C VAL A 412 -17.47 -10.95 5.25
N ALA A 413 -18.74 -10.78 5.66
CA ALA A 413 -19.78 -10.28 4.76
C ALA A 413 -19.41 -8.87 4.25
N GLY A 414 -19.36 -8.71 2.93
CA GLY A 414 -18.92 -7.49 2.26
C GLY A 414 -19.98 -6.38 2.23
N GLY A 415 -19.70 -5.33 1.44
CA GLY A 415 -20.62 -4.23 1.22
C GLY A 415 -20.95 -3.41 2.47
N GLY A 416 -20.06 -3.36 3.47
CA GLY A 416 -20.25 -2.66 4.74
C GLY A 416 -21.10 -3.42 5.76
N VAL A 417 -21.59 -4.63 5.44
CA VAL A 417 -22.43 -5.44 6.34
C VAL A 417 -21.68 -5.87 7.59
N ALA A 418 -20.42 -6.26 7.48
CA ALA A 418 -19.61 -6.67 8.64
C ALA A 418 -19.51 -5.56 9.69
N LEU A 419 -19.27 -4.31 9.28
CA LEU A 419 -19.24 -3.13 10.15
C LEU A 419 -20.61 -2.84 10.76
N LEU A 420 -21.66 -2.90 9.95
CA LEU A 420 -23.04 -2.70 10.43
C LEU A 420 -23.43 -3.73 11.50
N ARG A 421 -23.08 -4.99 11.31
CA ARG A 421 -23.37 -6.07 12.27
C ARG A 421 -22.54 -5.97 13.54
N ALA A 422 -21.32 -5.42 13.46
CA ALA A 422 -20.46 -5.18 14.61
C ALA A 422 -21.02 -4.16 15.62
N LYS A 423 -22.06 -3.39 15.24
CA LYS A 423 -22.83 -2.55 16.20
C LYS A 423 -23.34 -3.34 17.40
N LYS A 424 -23.62 -4.65 17.25
CA LYS A 424 -24.04 -5.50 18.36
C LYS A 424 -22.97 -5.65 19.43
N ALA A 425 -21.68 -5.72 19.04
CA ALA A 425 -20.58 -5.84 19.99
C ALA A 425 -20.44 -4.62 20.88
N ILE A 426 -20.54 -3.43 20.30
CA ILE A 426 -20.40 -2.17 21.03
C ILE A 426 -21.71 -1.68 21.65
N GLY A 427 -22.86 -2.16 21.17
CA GLY A 427 -24.16 -1.82 21.76
C GLY A 427 -24.34 -2.25 23.22
N LYS A 428 -23.47 -3.15 23.69
CA LYS A 428 -23.44 -3.62 25.10
C LYS A 428 -22.40 -2.86 25.95
N LEU A 429 -21.50 -2.11 25.34
CA LEU A 429 -20.51 -1.31 26.08
C LEU A 429 -21.23 -0.17 26.83
N ARG A 430 -20.88 -0.02 28.10
CA ARG A 430 -21.38 1.06 28.96
C ARG A 430 -20.22 1.69 29.69
N SER A 431 -20.27 2.99 29.86
CA SER A 431 -19.35 3.76 30.66
C SER A 431 -20.12 4.66 31.62
N ASP A 432 -19.66 4.77 32.86
CA ASP A 432 -20.20 5.69 33.83
C ASP A 432 -19.87 7.17 33.51
N ASN A 433 -18.83 7.37 32.69
CA ASN A 433 -18.49 8.70 32.16
C ASN A 433 -19.31 8.98 30.89
N PRO A 434 -20.18 10.03 30.90
CA PRO A 434 -21.05 10.35 29.77
C PRO A 434 -20.28 10.73 28.49
N ASP A 435 -19.09 11.34 28.62
CA ASP A 435 -18.29 11.76 27.48
C ASP A 435 -17.58 10.55 26.83
N VAL A 436 -17.15 9.56 27.63
CA VAL A 436 -16.67 8.26 27.11
C VAL A 436 -17.81 7.53 26.42
N GLN A 437 -19.01 7.53 27.00
CA GLN A 437 -20.19 6.91 26.37
C GLN A 437 -20.56 7.60 25.05
N ALA A 438 -20.41 8.92 24.96
CA ALA A 438 -20.59 9.67 23.72
C ALA A 438 -19.59 9.21 22.64
N GLY A 439 -18.32 8.99 23.00
CA GLY A 439 -17.30 8.43 22.09
C GLY A 439 -17.68 7.05 21.55
N ILE A 440 -18.21 6.16 22.39
CA ILE A 440 -18.73 4.85 21.97
C ILE A 440 -19.90 5.01 20.98
N ASN A 441 -20.83 5.94 21.27
CA ASN A 441 -22.00 6.18 20.42
C ASN A 441 -21.60 6.81 19.06
N ILE A 442 -20.54 7.62 19.01
CA ILE A 442 -19.99 8.17 17.77
C ILE A 442 -19.53 7.04 16.83
N VAL A 443 -18.78 6.07 17.35
CA VAL A 443 -18.35 4.91 16.55
C VAL A 443 -19.57 4.08 16.14
N LEU A 444 -20.51 3.81 17.06
CA LEU A 444 -21.75 3.09 16.76
C LEU A 444 -22.49 3.70 15.55
N LYS A 445 -22.52 5.01 15.45
CA LYS A 445 -23.13 5.72 14.32
C LYS A 445 -22.25 5.66 13.06
N ALA A 446 -20.95 5.84 13.21
CA ALA A 446 -20.00 5.83 12.10
C ALA A 446 -19.93 4.48 11.37
N LEU A 447 -20.18 3.35 12.04
CA LEU A 447 -20.22 2.02 11.43
C LEU A 447 -21.29 1.86 10.33
N GLU A 448 -22.28 2.74 10.28
CA GLU A 448 -23.27 2.76 9.20
C GLU A 448 -22.78 3.51 7.96
N ALA A 449 -21.78 4.38 8.09
CA ALA A 449 -21.40 5.29 7.03
C ALA A 449 -20.96 4.58 5.72
N PRO A 450 -20.17 3.49 5.73
CA PRO A 450 -19.78 2.81 4.49
C PRO A 450 -20.96 2.25 3.71
N ILE A 451 -21.85 1.51 4.37
CA ILE A 451 -23.02 0.93 3.69
C ILE A 451 -24.03 1.99 3.24
N ARG A 452 -24.19 3.07 3.99
CA ARG A 452 -25.00 4.23 3.57
C ARG A 452 -24.43 4.83 2.29
N GLN A 453 -23.11 5.03 2.24
CA GLN A 453 -22.47 5.61 1.07
C GLN A 453 -22.58 4.69 -0.16
N ILE A 454 -22.44 3.37 0.01
CA ILE A 454 -22.65 2.40 -1.08
C ILE A 454 -24.09 2.49 -1.62
N ALA A 455 -25.07 2.56 -0.73
CA ALA A 455 -26.48 2.72 -1.10
C ALA A 455 -26.73 4.04 -1.83
N GLU A 456 -26.24 5.17 -1.30
CA GLU A 456 -26.36 6.50 -1.90
C GLU A 456 -25.72 6.57 -3.31
N ASN A 457 -24.52 6.00 -3.48
CA ASN A 457 -23.86 5.91 -4.78
C ASN A 457 -24.66 5.08 -5.80
N SER A 458 -25.55 4.22 -5.30
CA SER A 458 -26.44 3.37 -6.11
C SER A 458 -27.82 3.99 -6.34
N GLY A 459 -28.07 5.19 -5.76
CA GLY A 459 -29.35 5.90 -5.90
C GLY A 459 -30.40 5.52 -4.84
N PHE A 460 -30.00 4.82 -3.77
CA PHE A 460 -30.89 4.40 -2.70
C PHE A 460 -30.66 5.24 -1.42
N GLU A 461 -31.73 5.44 -0.65
CA GLU A 461 -31.65 6.09 0.66
C GLU A 461 -30.94 5.16 1.68
N GLY A 462 -29.75 5.56 2.14
CA GLY A 462 -28.90 4.75 3.00
C GLY A 462 -29.56 4.33 4.32
N SER A 463 -30.42 5.18 4.90
CA SER A 463 -31.15 4.88 6.14
C SER A 463 -32.15 3.73 5.97
N ILE A 464 -32.83 3.67 4.83
CA ILE A 464 -33.79 2.59 4.52
C ILE A 464 -33.03 1.27 4.36
N VAL A 465 -31.92 1.28 3.64
CA VAL A 465 -31.08 0.09 3.44
C VAL A 465 -30.56 -0.44 4.78
N VAL A 466 -30.02 0.42 5.63
CA VAL A 466 -29.52 0.04 6.96
C VAL A 466 -30.62 -0.59 7.82
N ASN A 467 -31.78 0.05 7.91
CA ASN A 467 -32.89 -0.46 8.72
C ASN A 467 -33.37 -1.83 8.24
N LYS A 468 -33.55 -2.03 6.92
CA LYS A 468 -34.00 -3.28 6.34
C LYS A 468 -32.99 -4.43 6.57
N ILE A 469 -31.69 -4.12 6.57
CA ILE A 469 -30.67 -5.11 6.93
C ILE A 469 -30.74 -5.45 8.43
N LEU A 470 -30.88 -4.45 9.31
CA LEU A 470 -30.92 -4.67 10.76
C LEU A 470 -32.17 -5.42 11.25
N GLU A 471 -33.31 -5.32 10.54
CA GLU A 471 -34.51 -6.09 10.80
C GLU A 471 -34.30 -7.60 10.57
N ASN A 472 -33.43 -7.98 9.65
CA ASN A 472 -33.10 -9.38 9.39
C ASN A 472 -32.10 -9.90 10.42
N LYS A 473 -32.36 -11.10 10.97
CA LYS A 473 -31.51 -11.72 12.00
C LYS A 473 -30.25 -12.37 11.46
N SER A 474 -30.18 -12.68 10.14
CA SER A 474 -29.02 -13.30 9.53
C SER A 474 -27.83 -12.32 9.54
N GLU A 475 -26.69 -12.80 10.00
CA GLU A 475 -25.44 -12.03 10.06
C GLU A 475 -24.85 -11.73 8.67
N THR A 476 -25.26 -12.52 7.67
CA THR A 476 -24.76 -12.44 6.28
C THR A 476 -25.73 -11.74 5.32
N TYR A 477 -26.93 -11.40 5.80
CA TYR A 477 -27.92 -10.69 5.00
C TYR A 477 -27.52 -9.23 4.79
N GLY A 478 -27.49 -8.81 3.51
CA GLY A 478 -27.05 -7.47 3.11
C GLY A 478 -27.75 -6.97 1.85
N PHE A 479 -27.30 -5.83 1.35
CA PHE A 479 -27.78 -5.19 0.12
C PHE A 479 -26.73 -5.33 -0.97
N ASP A 480 -27.09 -6.04 -2.05
CA ASP A 480 -26.31 -6.07 -3.28
C ASP A 480 -26.61 -4.81 -4.10
N ALA A 481 -25.73 -3.83 -4.03
CA ALA A 481 -25.90 -2.56 -4.72
C ALA A 481 -25.75 -2.68 -6.25
N GLN A 482 -25.18 -3.77 -6.76
CA GLN A 482 -25.09 -4.03 -8.20
C GLN A 482 -26.44 -4.42 -8.80
N THR A 483 -27.14 -5.37 -8.17
CA THR A 483 -28.45 -5.89 -8.61
C THR A 483 -29.63 -5.23 -7.93
N GLU A 484 -29.37 -4.39 -6.89
CA GLU A 484 -30.38 -3.66 -6.10
C GLU A 484 -31.27 -4.57 -5.25
N ASP A 485 -30.77 -5.79 -4.95
CA ASP A 485 -31.48 -6.81 -4.19
C ASP A 485 -30.92 -6.99 -2.78
N TYR A 486 -31.75 -7.54 -1.90
CA TYR A 486 -31.33 -7.96 -0.56
C TYR A 486 -31.06 -9.47 -0.54
N VAL A 487 -29.81 -9.82 -0.26
CA VAL A 487 -29.31 -11.19 -0.48
C VAL A 487 -28.45 -11.68 0.71
N ASP A 488 -28.17 -12.98 0.73
CA ASP A 488 -27.06 -13.52 1.52
C ASP A 488 -25.74 -13.18 0.85
N MET A 489 -24.91 -12.37 1.52
CA MET A 489 -23.67 -11.81 0.94
C MET A 489 -22.65 -12.91 0.66
N PHE A 490 -22.50 -13.91 1.56
CA PHE A 490 -21.60 -15.04 1.31
C PHE A 490 -22.09 -15.92 0.15
N GLY A 491 -23.38 -16.18 0.08
CA GLY A 491 -23.97 -16.97 -1.00
C GLY A 491 -23.82 -16.32 -2.37
N LYS A 492 -23.79 -14.98 -2.43
CA LYS A 492 -23.54 -14.20 -3.64
C LYS A 492 -22.06 -13.93 -3.91
N GLY A 493 -21.16 -14.33 -3.01
CA GLY A 493 -19.74 -14.06 -3.12
C GLY A 493 -19.35 -12.62 -2.85
N ILE A 494 -20.25 -11.81 -2.25
CA ILE A 494 -19.97 -10.42 -1.87
C ILE A 494 -19.31 -10.43 -0.49
N VAL A 495 -18.00 -10.49 -0.49
CA VAL A 495 -17.16 -10.68 0.70
C VAL A 495 -16.04 -9.64 0.74
N ASP A 496 -15.66 -9.21 1.95
CA ASP A 496 -14.54 -8.33 2.19
C ASP A 496 -13.47 -9.06 3.02
N PRO A 497 -12.17 -8.80 2.81
CA PRO A 497 -11.13 -9.33 3.68
C PRO A 497 -11.26 -8.75 5.09
N ALA A 498 -11.21 -9.59 6.12
CA ALA A 498 -11.32 -9.15 7.51
C ALA A 498 -10.21 -8.14 7.88
N LYS A 499 -8.99 -8.35 7.37
CA LYS A 499 -7.84 -7.45 7.55
C LYS A 499 -8.12 -6.05 7.01
N VAL A 500 -8.71 -5.94 5.81
CA VAL A 500 -9.07 -4.67 5.18
C VAL A 500 -10.09 -3.91 6.02
N VAL A 501 -11.17 -4.58 6.42
CA VAL A 501 -12.26 -3.97 7.20
C VAL A 501 -11.78 -3.48 8.56
N ARG A 502 -10.98 -4.30 9.28
CA ARG A 502 -10.47 -3.89 10.60
C ARG A 502 -9.42 -2.80 10.53
N ALA A 503 -8.50 -2.86 9.54
CA ALA A 503 -7.46 -1.84 9.36
C ALA A 503 -8.10 -0.49 9.03
N ALA A 504 -9.09 -0.46 8.12
CA ALA A 504 -9.83 0.75 7.79
C ALA A 504 -10.46 1.41 9.03
N LEU A 505 -11.06 0.62 9.94
CA LEU A 505 -11.63 1.16 11.17
C LEU A 505 -10.56 1.62 12.17
N GLN A 506 -9.49 0.84 12.35
CA GLN A 506 -8.41 1.17 13.29
C GLN A 506 -7.72 2.48 12.91
N ASP A 507 -7.35 2.64 11.65
CA ASP A 507 -6.67 3.83 11.15
C ASP A 507 -7.61 5.04 11.17
N ALA A 508 -8.88 4.85 10.78
CA ALA A 508 -9.90 5.90 10.88
C ALA A 508 -10.10 6.38 12.33
N ALA A 509 -10.28 5.46 13.28
CA ALA A 509 -10.49 5.80 14.69
C ALA A 509 -9.25 6.48 15.30
N SER A 510 -8.05 6.01 14.98
CA SER A 510 -6.78 6.56 15.45
C SER A 510 -6.63 8.04 15.07
N VAL A 511 -6.74 8.36 13.79
CA VAL A 511 -6.56 9.72 13.28
C VAL A 511 -7.75 10.61 13.66
N ALA A 512 -8.98 10.10 13.53
CA ALA A 512 -10.18 10.85 13.93
C ALA A 512 -10.16 11.21 15.41
N GLY A 513 -9.69 10.30 16.28
CA GLY A 513 -9.50 10.59 17.71
C GLY A 513 -8.53 11.73 17.99
N LEU A 514 -7.45 11.85 17.19
CA LEU A 514 -6.52 12.97 17.28
C LEU A 514 -7.15 14.28 16.80
N LEU A 515 -7.88 14.26 15.69
CA LEU A 515 -8.57 15.42 15.16
C LEU A 515 -9.64 15.95 16.13
N VAL A 516 -10.39 15.06 16.78
CA VAL A 516 -11.42 15.42 17.79
C VAL A 516 -10.78 16.09 19.01
N THR A 517 -9.56 15.70 19.39
CA THR A 517 -8.84 16.29 20.54
C THR A 517 -8.02 17.54 20.18
N THR A 518 -8.00 17.97 18.91
CA THR A 518 -7.23 19.14 18.47
C THR A 518 -7.92 20.42 18.90
N GLU A 519 -7.16 21.32 19.55
CA GLU A 519 -7.63 22.63 20.03
C GLU A 519 -6.94 23.78 19.31
N ALA A 520 -5.70 23.60 18.85
CA ALA A 520 -4.94 24.62 18.15
C ALA A 520 -4.29 24.08 16.88
N MET A 521 -4.22 24.92 15.86
CA MET A 521 -3.54 24.64 14.60
C MET A 521 -2.52 25.74 14.32
N VAL A 522 -1.30 25.33 13.91
CA VAL A 522 -0.17 26.24 13.69
C VAL A 522 0.34 26.09 12.26
N ALA A 523 0.25 27.15 11.46
CA ALA A 523 0.75 27.18 10.09
C ALA A 523 1.84 28.25 9.90
N GLU A 524 2.68 28.10 8.88
CA GLU A 524 3.60 29.16 8.48
C GLU A 524 2.84 30.28 7.77
N LEU A 525 3.13 31.55 8.13
CA LEU A 525 2.64 32.67 7.35
C LEU A 525 3.19 32.60 5.91
N PRO A 526 2.38 32.95 4.89
CA PRO A 526 2.85 33.07 3.54
C PRO A 526 4.05 34.03 3.51
N LYS A 527 5.15 33.62 2.88
CA LYS A 527 6.22 34.58 2.57
C LYS A 527 5.68 35.54 1.51
N GLU A 528 5.65 36.82 1.82
CA GLU A 528 5.43 37.82 0.77
C GLU A 528 6.46 37.56 -0.34
N LYS A 529 5.99 37.33 -1.55
CA LYS A 529 6.87 37.26 -2.72
C LYS A 529 7.52 38.63 -2.79
N PRO A 530 8.87 38.77 -2.79
CA PRO A 530 9.49 40.05 -3.01
C PRO A 530 8.95 40.63 -4.31
N ALA A 531 8.42 41.85 -4.23
CA ALA A 531 7.97 42.56 -5.42
C ALA A 531 9.14 42.56 -6.43
N MET A 532 8.92 42.03 -7.62
CA MET A 532 9.90 42.12 -8.69
C MET A 532 10.26 43.61 -8.84
N PRO A 533 11.54 44.00 -8.78
CA PRO A 533 11.91 45.37 -9.06
C PRO A 533 11.37 45.70 -10.46
N ALA A 534 10.59 46.79 -10.55
CA ALA A 534 10.12 47.33 -11.81
C ALA A 534 11.35 47.51 -12.73
N MET A 535 11.35 46.86 -13.88
CA MET A 535 12.36 47.10 -14.89
C MET A 535 12.35 48.59 -15.22
N PRO A 536 13.52 49.27 -15.17
CA PRO A 536 13.60 50.66 -15.63
C PRO A 536 13.19 50.68 -17.10
N GLY A 537 12.12 51.42 -17.38
CA GLY A 537 11.64 51.63 -18.73
C GLY A 537 12.78 52.17 -19.58
N GLY A 538 13.24 51.37 -20.54
CA GLY A 538 14.18 51.83 -21.58
C GLY A 538 13.50 52.90 -22.40
N GLY A 539 13.89 54.14 -22.16
CA GLY A 539 13.55 55.27 -23.03
C GLY A 539 14.11 55.02 -24.43
N MET A 540 13.24 54.82 -25.41
CA MET A 540 13.58 54.96 -26.82
C MET A 540 13.85 56.44 -27.09
N GLY A 541 15.11 56.79 -27.14
CA GLY A 541 15.57 58.03 -27.74
C GLY A 541 15.31 58.00 -29.23
N GLY A 542 14.51 58.94 -29.70
CA GLY A 542 14.33 59.19 -31.12
C GLY A 542 15.65 59.56 -31.78
N MET A 543 15.90 58.99 -32.93
CA MET A 543 16.80 59.56 -33.95
C MET A 543 15.96 59.88 -35.17
N ASP A 544 15.75 61.19 -35.37
CA ASP A 544 15.50 61.76 -36.68
C ASP A 544 16.79 61.56 -37.51
N TYR A 545 16.58 60.96 -38.71
CA TYR A 545 17.02 61.36 -40.04
C TYR A 545 16.66 60.30 -41.05
#